data_eda5f898d460df9c8eea0cada00300d3
#
_entry.id   eda5f898d460df9c8eea0cada00300d3
#
_cell.length_a   1.000
_cell.length_b   1.000
_cell.length_c   1.000
_cell.angle_alpha   90.00
_cell.angle_beta   90.00
_cell.angle_gamma   90.00
#
_symmetry.space_group_name_H-M   'P 1'
#
loop_
_entity.id
_entity.type
_entity.pdbx_description
1 polymer ?
#
loop_
_entity_poly.entity_id
_entity_poly.type
_entity_poly.pdbx_seq_one_letter_code
_entity_poly.pdbx_strand_id
1 'polypeptide(L)'
;VGLRCPAHPVAHEVLQACSAPGDGPELGGPPVWGLAAPSANRFGRVSPTTAQHVQDELGADLLVLDGGPCDVGIESTIVDCTRGVPVLLRPGAISREQIAAVCGIQPLSKEELPALTPRASGTLEAHYAPAAKVRLMDAKALQTALDLLGADAAHIAVYARSALRTRSSKLVVRRMPDDASATAQQLFAVLRGFDDQAVKLIWIETPPATPDWEGVRDRLQRAAAA
;
A
#
# COMPACT_ATOMS: atom_id res chain seq x y z
N VAL A 1 -15.46 -14.89 -5.79
CA VAL A 1 -15.50 -14.09 -4.55
C VAL A 1 -14.07 -13.95 -4.04
N GLY A 2 -13.67 -12.74 -3.66
CA GLY A 2 -12.40 -12.48 -3.00
C GLY A 2 -12.55 -12.68 -1.48
N LEU A 3 -11.75 -13.56 -0.92
CA LEU A 3 -11.70 -13.77 0.53
C LEU A 3 -10.42 -13.15 1.09
N ARG A 4 -10.53 -12.55 2.28
CA ARG A 4 -9.40 -12.05 3.05
C ARG A 4 -9.28 -12.86 4.33
N CYS A 5 -8.05 -13.27 4.65
CA CYS A 5 -7.72 -13.91 5.93
C CYS A 5 -6.85 -12.91 6.73
N PRO A 6 -7.44 -12.11 7.63
CA PRO A 6 -6.69 -11.14 8.41
C PRO A 6 -5.87 -11.83 9.50
N ALA A 7 -4.67 -11.30 9.79
CA ALA A 7 -3.83 -11.75 10.90
C ALA A 7 -3.98 -10.84 12.14
N HIS A 8 -4.62 -9.69 12.01
CA HIS A 8 -4.71 -8.69 13.07
C HIS A 8 -5.65 -9.13 14.20
N PRO A 9 -5.24 -9.07 15.50
CA PRO A 9 -6.03 -9.57 16.62
C PRO A 9 -7.41 -8.91 16.74
N VAL A 10 -7.49 -7.57 16.63
CA VAL A 10 -8.78 -6.86 16.69
C VAL A 10 -9.72 -7.29 15.56
N ALA A 11 -9.20 -7.53 14.34
CA ALA A 11 -10.02 -8.03 13.24
C ALA A 11 -10.55 -9.45 13.52
N HIS A 12 -9.76 -10.31 14.17
CA HIS A 12 -10.18 -11.63 14.60
C HIS A 12 -11.27 -11.56 15.67
N GLU A 13 -11.10 -10.70 16.68
CA GLU A 13 -12.09 -10.49 17.74
C GLU A 13 -13.44 -10.01 17.16
N VAL A 14 -13.41 -9.06 16.23
CA VAL A 14 -14.62 -8.61 15.52
C VAL A 14 -15.30 -9.75 14.77
N LEU A 15 -14.54 -10.54 14.01
CA LEU A 15 -15.09 -11.69 13.28
C LEU A 15 -15.67 -12.75 14.22
N GLN A 16 -15.00 -13.04 15.33
CA GLN A 16 -15.49 -13.97 16.36
C GLN A 16 -16.78 -13.46 17.01
N ALA A 17 -16.82 -12.19 17.39
CA ALA A 17 -18.01 -11.57 17.96
C ALA A 17 -19.21 -11.60 17.00
N CYS A 18 -18.98 -11.38 15.68
CA CYS A 18 -20.03 -11.44 14.67
C CYS A 18 -20.50 -12.88 14.41
N SER A 19 -19.64 -13.88 14.58
CA SER A 19 -19.98 -15.29 14.35
C SER A 19 -20.63 -15.98 15.56
N ALA A 20 -20.52 -15.38 16.74
CA ALA A 20 -21.16 -15.90 17.96
C ALA A 20 -22.70 -15.71 17.88
N PRO A 21 -23.51 -16.68 18.36
CA PRO A 21 -24.95 -16.45 18.54
C PRO A 21 -25.14 -15.29 19.55
N GLY A 22 -25.96 -14.31 19.19
CA GLY A 22 -26.24 -13.19 20.06
C GLY A 22 -27.03 -13.65 21.30
N ASP A 23 -26.51 -13.40 22.50
CA ASP A 23 -27.15 -13.76 23.78
C ASP A 23 -28.23 -12.76 24.25
N GLY A 24 -28.58 -11.77 23.44
CA GLY A 24 -29.52 -10.71 23.80
C GLY A 24 -30.72 -10.61 22.87
N PRO A 25 -31.87 -10.15 23.37
CA PRO A 25 -33.10 -10.02 22.58
C PRO A 25 -33.02 -8.98 21.44
N GLU A 26 -32.02 -8.13 21.46
CA GLU A 26 -31.79 -7.11 20.40
C GLU A 26 -30.73 -7.53 19.37
N LEU A 27 -29.93 -8.58 19.63
CA LEU A 27 -28.84 -9.07 18.77
C LEU A 27 -29.09 -10.46 18.19
N GLY A 28 -30.29 -11.02 18.34
CA GLY A 28 -30.68 -12.39 17.98
C GLY A 28 -30.82 -12.65 16.48
N GLY A 29 -29.81 -12.23 15.69
CA GLY A 29 -29.69 -12.58 14.27
C GLY A 29 -28.91 -13.89 14.05
N PRO A 30 -28.96 -14.45 12.82
CA PRO A 30 -28.13 -15.59 12.46
C PRO A 30 -26.64 -15.20 12.53
N PRO A 31 -25.74 -16.16 12.82
CA PRO A 31 -24.30 -15.89 12.83
C PRO A 31 -23.80 -15.29 11.52
N VAL A 32 -22.97 -14.27 11.61
CA VAL A 32 -22.35 -13.62 10.43
C VAL A 32 -20.94 -14.19 10.23
N TRP A 33 -20.75 -14.94 9.15
CA TRP A 33 -19.52 -15.65 8.86
C TRP A 33 -18.48 -14.85 8.09
N GLY A 34 -18.77 -13.61 7.71
CA GLY A 34 -17.86 -12.75 6.98
C GLY A 34 -18.34 -11.31 6.93
N LEU A 35 -17.39 -10.39 6.85
CA LEU A 35 -17.63 -8.95 6.76
C LEU A 35 -17.09 -8.39 5.45
N ALA A 36 -17.84 -7.49 4.82
CA ALA A 36 -17.31 -6.70 3.71
C ALA A 36 -16.38 -5.62 4.28
N ALA A 37 -15.12 -5.63 3.84
CA ALA A 37 -14.10 -4.72 4.35
C ALA A 37 -13.40 -3.99 3.19
N PRO A 38 -13.88 -2.80 2.78
CA PRO A 38 -13.19 -1.96 1.81
C PRO A 38 -11.91 -1.35 2.40
N SER A 39 -11.10 -0.70 1.56
CA SER A 39 -9.81 -0.13 1.95
C SER A 39 -9.88 1.15 2.82
N ALA A 40 -11.08 1.62 3.17
CA ALA A 40 -11.33 2.78 4.04
C ALA A 40 -10.62 4.08 3.59
N ASN A 41 -10.48 4.29 2.28
CA ASN A 41 -9.97 5.50 1.65
C ASN A 41 -10.84 5.88 0.46
N ARG A 42 -10.73 7.13 -0.01
CA ARG A 42 -11.34 7.54 -1.28
C ARG A 42 -10.69 6.79 -2.43
N PHE A 43 -11.48 6.47 -3.45
CA PHE A 43 -11.04 5.71 -4.61
C PHE A 43 -9.78 6.31 -5.25
N GLY A 44 -8.77 5.48 -5.51
CA GLY A 44 -7.51 5.86 -6.14
C GLY A 44 -6.49 6.55 -5.23
N ARG A 45 -6.89 6.96 -4.03
CA ARG A 45 -6.01 7.67 -3.08
C ARG A 45 -5.09 6.70 -2.31
N VAL A 46 -4.10 7.28 -1.62
CA VAL A 46 -3.18 6.56 -0.73
C VAL A 46 -3.96 5.86 0.38
N SER A 47 -3.71 4.57 0.58
CA SER A 47 -4.40 3.79 1.63
C SER A 47 -4.06 4.29 3.04
N PRO A 48 -5.03 4.26 3.99
CA PRO A 48 -4.78 4.61 5.39
C PRO A 48 -3.96 3.52 6.08
N THR A 49 -3.10 3.91 7.01
CA THR A 49 -2.29 3.00 7.84
C THR A 49 -2.48 3.23 9.34
N THR A 50 -3.33 4.18 9.72
CA THR A 50 -3.72 4.49 11.10
C THR A 50 -5.20 4.83 11.15
N ALA A 51 -5.81 4.76 12.34
CA ALA A 51 -7.18 5.21 12.59
C ALA A 51 -7.35 6.69 12.21
N GLN A 52 -6.37 7.53 12.53
CA GLN A 52 -6.39 8.96 12.20
C GLN A 52 -6.48 9.19 10.68
N HIS A 53 -5.73 8.45 9.85
CA HIS A 53 -5.83 8.55 8.40
C HIS A 53 -7.24 8.23 7.87
N VAL A 54 -7.95 7.30 8.52
CA VAL A 54 -9.33 6.97 8.15
C VAL A 54 -10.27 8.13 8.51
N GLN A 55 -10.15 8.69 9.71
CA GLN A 55 -10.97 9.81 10.18
C GLN A 55 -10.74 11.07 9.35
N ASP A 56 -9.49 11.39 9.00
CA ASP A 56 -9.13 12.55 8.18
C ASP A 56 -9.75 12.46 6.77
N GLU A 57 -9.89 11.23 6.25
CA GLU A 57 -10.38 11.02 4.88
C GLU A 57 -11.88 10.82 4.79
N LEU A 58 -12.49 10.12 5.76
CA LEU A 58 -13.91 9.73 5.73
C LEU A 58 -14.79 10.49 6.74
N GLY A 59 -14.18 11.24 7.65
CA GLY A 59 -14.86 12.05 8.66
C GLY A 59 -14.74 11.47 10.07
N ALA A 60 -14.77 12.37 11.06
CA ALA A 60 -14.61 12.02 12.46
C ALA A 60 -15.82 11.29 13.07
N ASP A 61 -16.99 11.36 12.43
CA ASP A 61 -18.21 10.69 12.88
C ASP A 61 -18.23 9.18 12.56
N LEU A 62 -17.27 8.71 11.75
CA LEU A 62 -17.14 7.29 11.45
C LEU A 62 -16.60 6.54 12.66
N LEU A 63 -17.31 5.51 13.12
CA LEU A 63 -16.80 4.59 14.15
C LEU A 63 -15.58 3.84 13.60
N VAL A 64 -14.45 4.01 14.23
CA VAL A 64 -13.19 3.31 13.90
C VAL A 64 -12.74 2.51 15.12
N LEU A 65 -12.54 1.21 14.94
CA LEU A 65 -11.89 0.37 15.93
C LEU A 65 -10.37 0.51 15.74
N ASP A 66 -9.74 1.27 16.61
CA ASP A 66 -8.30 1.54 16.52
C ASP A 66 -7.50 0.34 17.05
N GLY A 67 -6.92 -0.41 16.14
CA GLY A 67 -6.00 -1.50 16.46
C GLY A 67 -4.52 -1.10 16.42
N GLY A 68 -4.23 0.20 16.35
CA GLY A 68 -2.89 0.73 16.17
C GLY A 68 -2.47 0.87 14.68
N PRO A 69 -1.25 1.32 14.43
CA PRO A 69 -0.72 1.47 13.07
C PRO A 69 -0.55 0.10 12.38
N CYS A 70 -0.67 0.07 11.07
CA CYS A 70 -0.46 -1.16 10.30
C CYS A 70 0.99 -1.65 10.36
N ASP A 71 1.22 -2.89 10.77
CA ASP A 71 2.56 -3.49 10.88
C ASP A 71 3.25 -3.65 9.52
N VAL A 72 2.49 -3.98 8.47
CA VAL A 72 3.01 -4.21 7.11
C VAL A 72 3.03 -2.92 6.28
N GLY A 73 2.05 -2.06 6.44
CA GLY A 73 1.92 -0.76 5.78
C GLY A 73 1.40 -0.77 4.35
N ILE A 74 1.62 -1.82 3.57
CA ILE A 74 1.00 -2.03 2.24
C ILE A 74 -0.08 -3.11 2.31
N GLU A 75 -0.96 -3.13 1.31
CA GLU A 75 -2.05 -4.11 1.27
C GLU A 75 -1.54 -5.53 1.03
N SER A 76 -2.35 -6.50 1.48
CA SER A 76 -2.08 -7.93 1.37
C SER A 76 -1.80 -8.40 -0.06
N THR A 77 -1.02 -9.46 -0.17
CA THR A 77 -0.89 -10.25 -1.39
C THR A 77 -2.25 -10.80 -1.81
N ILE A 78 -2.55 -10.78 -3.11
CA ILE A 78 -3.77 -11.40 -3.68
C ILE A 78 -3.36 -12.48 -4.66
N VAL A 79 -3.87 -13.69 -4.42
CA VAL A 79 -3.64 -14.85 -5.26
C VAL A 79 -4.98 -15.35 -5.82
N ASP A 80 -5.05 -15.55 -7.13
CA ASP A 80 -6.16 -16.24 -7.79
C ASP A 80 -5.88 -17.74 -7.82
N CYS A 81 -6.70 -18.51 -7.11
CA CYS A 81 -6.62 -19.96 -7.03
C CYS A 81 -7.67 -20.66 -7.90
N THR A 82 -8.38 -19.95 -8.77
CA THR A 82 -9.53 -20.49 -9.54
C THR A 82 -9.11 -21.14 -10.86
N ARG A 83 -7.83 -21.09 -11.23
CA ARG A 83 -7.33 -21.47 -12.57
C ARG A 83 -6.50 -22.75 -12.60
N GLY A 84 -6.53 -23.55 -11.55
CA GLY A 84 -5.73 -24.78 -11.45
C GLY A 84 -4.25 -24.54 -11.09
N VAL A 85 -3.76 -23.31 -11.29
CA VAL A 85 -2.43 -22.85 -10.84
C VAL A 85 -2.60 -21.53 -10.09
N PRO A 86 -1.79 -21.24 -9.07
CA PRO A 86 -1.86 -19.97 -8.38
C PRO A 86 -1.38 -18.82 -9.28
N VAL A 87 -2.10 -17.70 -9.29
CA VAL A 87 -1.75 -16.50 -10.06
C VAL A 87 -1.65 -15.32 -9.12
N LEU A 88 -0.51 -14.64 -9.10
CA LEU A 88 -0.32 -13.45 -8.30
C LEU A 88 -1.00 -12.26 -8.98
N LEU A 89 -2.11 -11.79 -8.41
CA LEU A 89 -2.85 -10.63 -8.91
C LEU A 89 -2.31 -9.31 -8.34
N ARG A 90 -1.84 -9.35 -7.09
CA ARG A 90 -1.25 -8.18 -6.42
C ARG A 90 -0.11 -8.64 -5.49
N PRO A 91 1.12 -8.18 -5.69
CA PRO A 91 2.19 -8.46 -4.76
C PRO A 91 1.98 -7.70 -3.43
N GLY A 92 2.40 -8.30 -2.32
CA GLY A 92 2.33 -7.77 -0.96
C GLY A 92 3.49 -8.29 -0.12
N ALA A 93 3.28 -8.40 1.20
CA ALA A 93 4.32 -8.90 2.11
C ALA A 93 4.59 -10.41 1.97
N ILE A 94 3.62 -11.18 1.49
CA ILE A 94 3.81 -12.60 1.20
C ILE A 94 4.42 -12.72 -0.19
N SER A 95 5.66 -13.25 -0.27
CA SER A 95 6.40 -13.36 -1.51
C SER A 95 5.95 -14.56 -2.37
N ARG A 96 6.39 -14.57 -3.63
CA ARG A 96 6.15 -15.68 -4.57
C ARG A 96 6.77 -16.98 -4.06
N GLU A 97 7.96 -16.90 -3.46
CA GLU A 97 8.67 -18.05 -2.90
C GLU A 97 7.92 -18.65 -1.71
N GLN A 98 7.34 -17.80 -0.85
CA GLN A 98 6.52 -18.26 0.27
C GLN A 98 5.22 -18.95 -0.23
N ILE A 99 4.58 -18.38 -1.26
CA ILE A 99 3.43 -19.02 -1.89
C ILE A 99 3.82 -20.35 -2.52
N ALA A 100 4.93 -20.39 -3.27
CA ALA A 100 5.44 -21.62 -3.88
C ALA A 100 5.78 -22.71 -2.86
N ALA A 101 6.35 -22.34 -1.73
CA ALA A 101 6.66 -23.27 -0.64
C ALA A 101 5.41 -23.95 -0.07
N VAL A 102 4.26 -23.30 -0.08
CA VAL A 102 2.98 -23.87 0.39
C VAL A 102 2.24 -24.61 -0.72
N CYS A 103 2.21 -24.05 -1.93
CA CYS A 103 1.45 -24.59 -3.05
C CYS A 103 2.20 -25.67 -3.85
N GLY A 104 3.52 -25.79 -3.65
CA GLY A 104 4.38 -26.68 -4.46
C GLY A 104 4.63 -26.18 -5.89
N ILE A 105 4.09 -25.03 -6.27
CA ILE A 105 4.15 -24.45 -7.61
C ILE A 105 4.39 -22.95 -7.51
N GLN A 106 5.32 -22.42 -8.31
CA GLN A 106 5.56 -20.98 -8.40
C GLN A 106 4.33 -20.29 -8.99
N PRO A 107 3.80 -19.24 -8.32
CA PRO A 107 2.65 -18.51 -8.85
C PRO A 107 3.03 -17.75 -10.13
N LEU A 108 2.17 -17.84 -11.13
CA LEU A 108 2.31 -17.06 -12.35
C LEU A 108 2.00 -15.58 -12.09
N SER A 109 2.52 -14.70 -12.90
CA SER A 109 2.06 -13.32 -12.96
C SER A 109 0.76 -13.21 -13.78
N LYS A 110 0.01 -12.14 -13.57
CA LYS A 110 -1.22 -11.89 -14.34
C LYS A 110 -0.95 -11.71 -15.85
N GLU A 111 0.24 -11.28 -16.22
CA GLU A 111 0.69 -11.08 -17.60
C GLU A 111 1.01 -12.38 -18.34
N GLU A 112 1.34 -13.44 -17.60
CA GLU A 112 1.63 -14.77 -18.14
C GLU A 112 0.36 -15.57 -18.51
N LEU A 113 -0.83 -15.06 -18.17
CA LEU A 113 -2.09 -15.69 -18.49
C LEU A 113 -2.92 -14.88 -19.49
N PRO A 114 -3.24 -15.44 -20.66
CA PRO A 114 -3.88 -14.71 -21.76
C PRO A 114 -5.39 -14.45 -21.62
N ALA A 115 -6.06 -14.69 -20.51
CA ALA A 115 -7.51 -14.52 -20.42
C ALA A 115 -8.01 -13.97 -19.09
N LEU A 116 -9.01 -13.07 -19.19
CA LEU A 116 -9.93 -12.56 -18.17
C LEU A 116 -9.43 -12.69 -16.73
N THR A 117 -8.52 -11.81 -16.35
CA THR A 117 -8.07 -11.69 -14.97
C THR A 117 -9.24 -11.18 -14.11
N PRO A 118 -9.57 -11.83 -12.99
CA PRO A 118 -10.59 -11.33 -12.07
C PRO A 118 -10.22 -9.91 -11.63
N ARG A 119 -11.22 -9.04 -11.53
CA ARG A 119 -11.01 -7.71 -10.95
C ARG A 119 -10.65 -7.87 -9.48
N ALA A 120 -9.48 -7.39 -9.09
CA ALA A 120 -9.03 -7.36 -7.71
C ALA A 120 -8.75 -5.92 -7.27
N SER A 121 -8.91 -5.63 -5.98
CA SER A 121 -8.60 -4.31 -5.44
C SER A 121 -7.11 -3.99 -5.61
N GLY A 122 -6.79 -2.75 -6.01
CA GLY A 122 -5.41 -2.30 -6.19
C GLY A 122 -4.70 -2.88 -7.41
N THR A 123 -5.43 -3.35 -8.43
CA THR A 123 -4.87 -3.85 -9.69
C THR A 123 -5.00 -2.87 -10.86
N LEU A 124 -5.59 -1.69 -10.61
CA LEU A 124 -5.65 -0.62 -11.60
C LEU A 124 -4.26 -0.06 -11.87
N GLU A 125 -4.02 0.40 -13.09
CA GLU A 125 -2.76 0.99 -13.51
C GLU A 125 -2.42 2.23 -12.64
N ALA A 126 -3.35 3.18 -12.53
CA ALA A 126 -3.26 4.33 -11.63
C ALA A 126 -4.00 4.03 -10.32
N HIS A 127 -3.28 4.04 -9.21
CA HIS A 127 -3.82 3.80 -7.87
C HIS A 127 -2.82 4.28 -6.80
N TYR A 128 -3.24 4.40 -5.55
CA TYR A 128 -2.40 4.84 -4.42
C TYR A 128 -1.82 6.24 -4.58
N ALA A 129 -2.52 7.10 -5.34
CA ALA A 129 -2.03 8.42 -5.69
C ALA A 129 -2.11 9.40 -4.52
N PRO A 130 -1.00 10.05 -4.13
CA PRO A 130 -1.06 11.28 -3.35
C PRO A 130 -1.66 12.43 -4.18
N ALA A 131 -1.89 13.59 -3.56
CA ALA A 131 -2.32 14.79 -4.27
C ALA A 131 -1.23 15.34 -5.18
N ALA A 132 0.03 15.18 -4.78
CA ALA A 132 1.21 15.57 -5.53
C ALA A 132 1.54 14.56 -6.65
N LYS A 133 2.11 15.03 -7.75
CA LYS A 133 2.58 14.15 -8.83
C LYS A 133 3.83 13.38 -8.41
N VAL A 134 3.79 12.06 -8.57
CA VAL A 134 4.92 11.18 -8.27
C VAL A 134 5.79 10.95 -9.52
N ARG A 135 7.11 10.90 -9.33
CA ARG A 135 8.09 10.53 -10.35
C ARG A 135 9.10 9.56 -9.76
N LEU A 136 9.29 8.44 -10.43
CA LEU A 136 10.32 7.46 -10.09
C LEU A 136 11.57 7.76 -10.93
N MET A 137 12.71 7.81 -10.28
CA MET A 137 14.01 8.07 -10.92
C MET A 137 15.08 7.20 -10.28
N ASP A 138 16.09 6.78 -11.02
CA ASP A 138 17.27 6.21 -10.41
C ASP A 138 18.06 7.27 -9.62
N ALA A 139 18.95 6.83 -8.75
CA ALA A 139 19.72 7.71 -7.86
C ALA A 139 20.52 8.78 -8.62
N LYS A 140 21.07 8.44 -9.79
CA LYS A 140 21.85 9.36 -10.62
C LYS A 140 20.99 10.43 -11.25
N ALA A 141 19.86 10.02 -11.84
CA ALA A 141 18.89 10.94 -12.44
C ALA A 141 18.30 11.87 -11.37
N LEU A 142 18.00 11.34 -10.19
CA LEU A 142 17.48 12.09 -9.06
C LEU A 142 18.49 13.14 -8.57
N GLN A 143 19.76 12.78 -8.39
CA GLN A 143 20.80 13.73 -8.03
C GLN A 143 20.99 14.80 -9.11
N THR A 144 21.01 14.40 -10.39
CA THR A 144 21.11 15.35 -11.51
C THR A 144 19.95 16.34 -11.51
N ALA A 145 18.73 15.88 -11.27
CA ALA A 145 17.57 16.76 -11.16
C ALA A 145 17.69 17.74 -9.98
N LEU A 146 18.18 17.28 -8.82
CA LEU A 146 18.44 18.14 -7.66
C LEU A 146 19.53 19.17 -7.92
N ASP A 147 20.57 18.82 -8.65
CA ASP A 147 21.68 19.74 -8.99
C ASP A 147 21.22 20.88 -9.93
N LEU A 148 20.20 20.62 -10.76
CA LEU A 148 19.58 21.62 -11.64
C LEU A 148 18.62 22.57 -10.91
N LEU A 149 18.14 22.19 -9.72
CA LEU A 149 17.29 23.03 -8.91
C LEU A 149 18.06 24.17 -8.27
N GLY A 150 17.51 25.38 -8.32
CA GLY A 150 18.04 26.55 -7.61
C GLY A 150 17.79 26.46 -6.09
N ALA A 151 18.43 27.34 -5.34
CA ALA A 151 18.26 27.45 -3.88
C ALA A 151 16.82 27.79 -3.45
N ASP A 152 16.03 28.38 -4.35
CA ASP A 152 14.63 28.77 -4.10
C ASP A 152 13.61 27.69 -4.44
N ALA A 153 14.03 26.53 -4.97
CA ALA A 153 13.12 25.43 -5.28
C ALA A 153 12.31 25.02 -4.03
N ALA A 154 11.00 24.92 -4.19
CA ALA A 154 10.07 24.62 -3.11
C ALA A 154 8.94 23.70 -3.62
N HIS A 155 8.12 23.20 -2.69
CA HIS A 155 6.97 22.34 -2.99
C HIS A 155 7.35 21.01 -3.67
N ILE A 156 8.58 20.53 -3.44
CA ILE A 156 9.06 19.22 -3.90
C ILE A 156 9.45 18.39 -2.69
N ALA A 157 8.97 17.15 -2.64
CA ALA A 157 9.42 16.15 -1.70
C ALA A 157 10.36 15.16 -2.39
N VAL A 158 11.32 14.63 -1.64
CA VAL A 158 12.26 13.61 -2.09
C VAL A 158 12.23 12.44 -1.11
N TYR A 159 12.07 11.25 -1.63
CA TYR A 159 12.10 10.01 -0.86
C TYR A 159 13.10 9.06 -1.48
N ALA A 160 14.25 8.87 -0.84
CA ALA A 160 15.39 8.18 -1.42
C ALA A 160 16.19 7.38 -0.41
N ARG A 161 16.80 6.26 -0.87
CA ARG A 161 17.76 5.44 -0.11
C ARG A 161 19.15 6.03 -0.17
N SER A 162 19.50 6.62 -1.31
CA SER A 162 20.81 7.24 -1.53
C SER A 162 20.99 8.52 -0.73
N ALA A 163 22.19 8.79 -0.31
CA ALA A 163 22.56 10.09 0.27
C ALA A 163 22.63 11.15 -0.83
N LEU A 164 21.62 12.00 -0.89
CA LEU A 164 21.47 13.04 -1.88
C LEU A 164 21.87 14.42 -1.32
N ARG A 165 22.36 15.28 -2.20
CA ARG A 165 22.68 16.67 -1.90
C ARG A 165 21.66 17.59 -2.57
N THR A 166 21.23 18.64 -1.86
CA THR A 166 20.35 19.66 -2.39
C THR A 166 20.88 21.04 -2.03
N ARG A 167 20.63 22.03 -2.91
CA ARG A 167 20.96 23.45 -2.65
C ARG A 167 19.83 24.18 -1.94
N SER A 168 18.60 23.66 -2.03
CA SER A 168 17.44 24.29 -1.40
C SER A 168 17.15 23.64 -0.05
N SER A 169 16.98 24.47 0.98
CA SER A 169 16.49 24.07 2.29
C SER A 169 14.95 23.98 2.35
N LYS A 170 14.24 24.37 1.29
CA LYS A 170 12.77 24.35 1.21
C LYS A 170 12.22 23.01 0.71
N LEU A 171 13.10 22.09 0.30
CA LEU A 171 12.72 20.73 -0.10
C LEU A 171 12.45 19.85 1.10
N VAL A 172 11.43 19.02 1.00
CA VAL A 172 11.12 18.01 2.01
C VAL A 172 11.86 16.72 1.66
N VAL A 173 12.93 16.41 2.38
CA VAL A 173 13.71 15.19 2.14
C VAL A 173 13.45 14.17 3.23
N ARG A 174 13.08 12.95 2.82
CA ARG A 174 12.89 11.80 3.69
C ARG A 174 13.77 10.65 3.25
N ARG A 175 14.43 10.01 4.20
CA ARG A 175 15.24 8.82 3.95
C ARG A 175 14.33 7.61 3.76
N MET A 176 14.46 6.91 2.63
CA MET A 176 13.88 5.60 2.41
C MET A 176 14.78 4.56 3.06
N PRO A 177 14.26 3.62 3.86
CA PRO A 177 15.03 2.51 4.40
C PRO A 177 15.71 1.67 3.31
N ASP A 178 16.81 1.03 3.66
CA ASP A 178 17.49 0.09 2.77
C ASP A 178 16.85 -1.32 2.80
N ASP A 179 15.86 -1.52 3.66
CA ASP A 179 15.08 -2.74 3.85
C ASP A 179 13.68 -2.59 3.25
N ALA A 180 13.24 -3.60 2.49
CA ALA A 180 11.96 -3.59 1.78
C ALA A 180 10.76 -3.60 2.74
N SER A 181 10.83 -4.36 3.84
CA SER A 181 9.74 -4.46 4.83
C SER A 181 9.57 -3.15 5.58
N ALA A 182 10.68 -2.53 6.03
CA ALA A 182 10.66 -1.23 6.67
C ALA A 182 10.14 -0.13 5.73
N THR A 183 10.49 -0.21 4.43
CA THR A 183 9.96 0.73 3.43
C THR A 183 8.46 0.50 3.21
N ALA A 184 8.00 -0.74 3.07
CA ALA A 184 6.59 -1.06 2.92
C ALA A 184 5.77 -0.53 4.09
N GLN A 185 6.26 -0.74 5.32
CA GLN A 185 5.59 -0.33 6.55
C GLN A 185 5.32 1.18 6.60
N GLN A 186 6.28 2.01 6.18
CA GLN A 186 6.12 3.47 6.26
C GLN A 186 5.64 4.14 4.96
N LEU A 187 5.57 3.43 3.83
CA LEU A 187 5.36 4.00 2.50
C LEU A 187 4.16 4.95 2.43
N PHE A 188 2.99 4.47 2.82
CA PHE A 188 1.77 5.27 2.71
C PHE A 188 1.72 6.40 3.72
N ALA A 189 2.26 6.22 4.93
CA ALA A 189 2.38 7.29 5.91
C ALA A 189 3.30 8.41 5.39
N VAL A 190 4.40 8.07 4.74
CA VAL A 190 5.32 9.05 4.12
C VAL A 190 4.64 9.81 2.98
N LEU A 191 3.92 9.11 2.08
CA LEU A 191 3.21 9.75 0.98
C LEU A 191 2.10 10.70 1.47
N ARG A 192 1.33 10.30 2.51
CA ARG A 192 0.35 11.17 3.16
C ARG A 192 1.03 12.37 3.81
N GLY A 193 2.11 12.17 4.55
CA GLY A 193 2.86 13.26 5.17
C GLY A 193 3.47 14.26 4.18
N PHE A 194 3.68 13.88 2.93
CA PHE A 194 4.04 14.82 1.86
C PHE A 194 2.83 15.65 1.41
N ASP A 195 1.66 15.04 1.29
CA ASP A 195 0.42 15.75 0.98
C ASP A 195 0.09 16.80 2.07
N ASP A 196 0.29 16.46 3.36
CA ASP A 196 0.08 17.37 4.49
C ASP A 196 0.99 18.60 4.43
N GLN A 197 2.16 18.50 3.79
CA GLN A 197 3.09 19.61 3.58
C GLN A 197 2.83 20.36 2.27
N ALA A 198 1.69 20.09 1.60
CA ALA A 198 1.26 20.76 0.38
C ALA A 198 2.32 20.79 -0.74
N VAL A 199 3.14 19.72 -0.84
CA VAL A 199 4.06 19.56 -1.96
C VAL A 199 3.29 19.32 -3.26
N LYS A 200 3.87 19.67 -4.38
CA LYS A 200 3.27 19.49 -5.72
C LYS A 200 3.91 18.35 -6.50
N LEU A 201 5.15 18.03 -6.16
CA LEU A 201 5.93 16.96 -6.78
C LEU A 201 6.56 16.10 -5.70
N ILE A 202 6.55 14.79 -5.93
CA ILE A 202 7.26 13.80 -5.11
C ILE A 202 8.22 13.05 -6.01
N TRP A 203 9.51 13.20 -5.76
CA TRP A 203 10.56 12.48 -6.45
C TRP A 203 11.03 11.32 -5.61
N ILE A 204 10.93 10.12 -6.16
CA ILE A 204 11.24 8.89 -5.43
C ILE A 204 12.35 8.14 -6.13
N GLU A 205 13.35 7.74 -5.38
CA GLU A 205 14.37 6.81 -5.88
C GLU A 205 13.72 5.47 -6.18
N THR A 206 13.88 4.98 -7.40
CA THR A 206 13.37 3.67 -7.82
C THR A 206 13.93 2.58 -6.92
N PRO A 207 13.06 1.77 -6.27
CA PRO A 207 13.51 0.66 -5.43
C PRO A 207 14.25 -0.42 -6.22
N PRO A 208 15.04 -1.28 -5.54
CA PRO A 208 15.72 -2.41 -6.17
C PRO A 208 14.77 -3.33 -6.95
N ALA A 209 15.30 -4.01 -7.97
CA ALA A 209 14.52 -4.96 -8.75
C ALA A 209 14.38 -6.35 -8.10
N THR A 210 14.95 -6.57 -6.91
CA THR A 210 14.90 -7.84 -6.18
C THR A 210 13.47 -8.20 -5.75
N PRO A 211 13.16 -9.50 -5.57
CA PRO A 211 11.80 -9.98 -5.29
C PRO A 211 11.17 -9.38 -4.03
N ASP A 212 11.95 -9.20 -2.97
CA ASP A 212 11.51 -8.62 -1.70
C ASP A 212 10.93 -7.20 -1.83
N TRP A 213 11.35 -6.44 -2.86
CA TRP A 213 10.83 -5.11 -3.17
C TRP A 213 9.61 -5.10 -4.10
N GLU A 214 9.13 -6.26 -4.56
CA GLU A 214 8.04 -6.35 -5.55
C GLU A 214 6.78 -5.59 -5.09
N GLY A 215 6.38 -5.75 -3.84
CA GLY A 215 5.22 -5.08 -3.25
C GLY A 215 5.36 -3.55 -3.20
N VAL A 216 6.53 -3.04 -2.81
CA VAL A 216 6.83 -1.60 -2.77
C VAL A 216 6.88 -1.03 -4.19
N ARG A 217 7.55 -1.70 -5.11
CA ARG A 217 7.62 -1.28 -6.52
C ARG A 217 6.24 -1.17 -7.15
N ASP A 218 5.38 -2.17 -6.97
CA ASP A 218 4.00 -2.16 -7.50
C ASP A 218 3.24 -0.91 -7.03
N ARG A 219 3.30 -0.58 -5.72
CA ARG A 219 2.60 0.59 -5.17
C ARG A 219 3.14 1.89 -5.74
N LEU A 220 4.46 2.03 -5.83
CA LEU A 220 5.11 3.24 -6.33
C LEU A 220 4.89 3.45 -7.84
N GLN A 221 4.91 2.37 -8.63
CA GLN A 221 4.60 2.44 -10.07
C GLN A 221 3.18 2.91 -10.31
N ARG A 222 2.20 2.39 -9.54
CA ARG A 222 0.80 2.81 -9.64
C ARG A 222 0.57 4.24 -9.16
N ALA A 223 1.28 4.68 -8.11
CA ALA A 223 1.24 6.06 -7.66
C ALA A 223 1.83 7.01 -8.70
N ALA A 224 2.84 6.59 -9.47
CA ALA A 224 3.47 7.39 -10.50
C ALA A 224 2.70 7.39 -11.84
N ALA A 225 1.77 6.45 -12.03
CA ALA A 225 0.90 6.36 -13.21
C ALA A 225 -0.36 7.25 -13.11
N ALA A 226 -0.59 7.90 -11.97
CA ALA A 226 -1.77 8.72 -11.69
C ALA A 226 -1.63 10.19 -12.12
#